data_0db394af85e21373ca15fa6cf16d6289
#
_entry.id   0db394af85e21373ca15fa6cf16d6289
#
_cell.length_a   1.000
_cell.length_b   1.000
_cell.length_c   1.000
_cell.angle_alpha   90.00
_cell.angle_beta   90.00
_cell.angle_gamma   90.00
#
_symmetry.space_group_name_H-M   'P 1'
#
loop_
_entity.id
_entity.type
_entity.pdbx_description
1 polymer ?
#
loop_
_entity_poly.entity_id
_entity_poly.type
_entity_poly.pdbx_seq_one_letter_code
_entity_poly.pdbx_strand_id
1 'polypeptide(L)'
;MSSKIIIIATVILLIASFATLFIIEAKNHDYDYNKNWSVVYFENPRDDSLDFAIENHEGQEAKYNYNVFVGGDELIDSEVEIKAGATQKISPVISSERLSGNKILIDINYKDTEYKIYKNLEK
;
A
#
# COMPACT_ATOMS: atom_id res chain seq x y z
N MET A 1 23.22 -47.23 -28.04
CA MET A 1 22.45 -46.77 -26.88
C MET A 1 21.09 -47.45 -26.87
N SER A 2 20.68 -47.97 -25.75
CA SER A 2 19.35 -48.53 -25.67
C SER A 2 18.31 -47.39 -25.60
N SER A 3 17.16 -47.60 -26.23
CA SER A 3 16.06 -46.61 -26.21
C SER A 3 15.58 -46.28 -24.78
N LYS A 4 15.80 -47.19 -23.83
CA LYS A 4 15.47 -46.96 -22.43
C LYS A 4 16.30 -45.85 -21.80
N ILE A 5 17.60 -45.75 -22.12
CA ILE A 5 18.48 -44.69 -21.62
C ILE A 5 18.05 -43.36 -22.17
N ILE A 6 17.67 -43.29 -23.44
CA ILE A 6 17.19 -42.07 -24.07
C ILE A 6 15.88 -41.59 -23.41
N ILE A 7 14.96 -42.49 -23.15
CA ILE A 7 13.69 -42.18 -22.49
C ILE A 7 13.93 -41.66 -21.07
N ILE A 8 14.78 -42.31 -20.29
CA ILE A 8 15.12 -41.92 -18.94
C ILE A 8 15.78 -40.52 -18.93
N ALA A 9 16.73 -40.29 -19.84
CA ALA A 9 17.39 -38.99 -19.95
C ALA A 9 16.40 -37.87 -20.30
N THR A 10 15.46 -38.16 -21.23
CA THR A 10 14.43 -37.19 -21.62
C THR A 10 13.50 -36.88 -20.46
N VAL A 11 13.07 -37.89 -19.68
CA VAL A 11 12.20 -37.69 -18.51
C VAL A 11 12.90 -36.88 -17.44
N ILE A 12 14.18 -37.14 -17.16
CA ILE A 12 14.97 -36.37 -16.20
C ILE A 12 15.07 -34.92 -16.63
N LEU A 13 15.32 -34.65 -17.90
CA LEU A 13 15.37 -33.31 -18.45
C LEU A 13 14.05 -32.55 -18.29
N LEU A 14 12.94 -33.20 -18.56
CA LEU A 14 11.60 -32.64 -18.39
C LEU A 14 11.32 -32.27 -16.94
N ILE A 15 11.63 -33.18 -16.01
CA ILE A 15 11.44 -32.93 -14.56
C ILE A 15 12.29 -31.75 -14.10
N ALA A 16 13.56 -31.71 -14.52
CA ALA A 16 14.46 -30.59 -14.18
C ALA A 16 13.95 -29.26 -14.72
N SER A 17 13.41 -29.24 -15.95
CA SER A 17 12.82 -28.03 -16.54
C SER A 17 11.60 -27.55 -15.78
N PHE A 18 10.68 -28.44 -15.40
CA PHE A 18 9.51 -28.08 -14.61
C PHE A 18 9.90 -27.59 -13.21
N ALA A 19 10.85 -28.24 -12.57
CA ALA A 19 11.34 -27.82 -11.26
C ALA A 19 11.95 -26.41 -11.31
N THR A 20 12.73 -26.11 -12.35
CA THR A 20 13.33 -24.80 -12.56
C THR A 20 12.26 -23.73 -12.77
N LEU A 21 11.26 -23.98 -13.59
CA LEU A 21 10.15 -23.07 -13.82
C LEU A 21 9.35 -22.81 -12.54
N PHE A 22 9.09 -23.86 -11.76
CA PHE A 22 8.38 -23.72 -10.50
C PHE A 22 9.14 -22.85 -9.50
N ILE A 23 10.46 -23.03 -9.38
CA ILE A 23 11.30 -22.23 -8.49
C ILE A 23 11.31 -20.75 -8.92
N ILE A 24 11.43 -20.48 -10.22
CA ILE A 24 11.41 -19.11 -10.75
C ILE A 24 10.07 -18.46 -10.48
N GLU A 25 8.97 -19.15 -10.72
CA GLU A 25 7.64 -18.61 -10.47
C GLU A 25 7.42 -18.34 -8.98
N ALA A 26 7.83 -19.24 -8.10
CA ALA A 26 7.75 -19.05 -6.65
C ALA A 26 8.56 -17.84 -6.19
N LYS A 27 9.77 -17.67 -6.72
CA LYS A 27 10.61 -16.50 -6.38
C LYS A 27 9.98 -15.19 -6.87
N ASN A 28 9.40 -15.16 -8.05
CA ASN A 28 8.73 -13.97 -8.56
C ASN A 28 7.49 -13.63 -7.72
N HIS A 29 6.76 -14.63 -7.29
CA HIS A 29 5.60 -14.46 -6.42
C HIS A 29 6.03 -13.92 -5.05
N ASP A 30 7.08 -14.51 -4.45
CA ASP A 30 7.64 -14.06 -3.19
C ASP A 30 8.22 -12.64 -3.28
N TYR A 31 8.77 -12.27 -4.44
CA TYR A 31 9.29 -10.93 -4.67
C TYR A 31 8.20 -9.87 -4.55
N ASP A 32 7.01 -10.11 -5.13
CA ASP A 32 5.87 -9.22 -4.99
C ASP A 32 5.33 -9.20 -3.56
N TYR A 33 5.39 -10.34 -2.86
CA TYR A 33 5.00 -10.45 -1.46
C TYR A 33 5.95 -9.72 -0.52
N ASN A 34 7.24 -9.67 -0.85
CA ASN A 34 8.26 -9.03 -0.02
C ASN A 34 8.34 -7.53 -0.23
N LYS A 35 7.63 -6.98 -1.21
CA LYS A 35 7.49 -5.53 -1.36
C LYS A 35 6.47 -5.03 -0.37
N ASN A 36 6.95 -4.57 0.77
CA ASN A 36 6.11 -3.95 1.77
C ASN A 36 5.72 -2.56 1.28
N TRP A 37 4.43 -2.30 1.25
CA TRP A 37 3.90 -1.04 0.74
C TRP A 37 2.58 -0.70 1.41
N SER A 38 2.20 0.55 1.31
CA SER A 38 0.94 1.06 1.82
C SER A 38 0.27 1.91 0.76
N VAL A 39 -1.05 1.99 0.80
CA VAL A 39 -1.82 2.86 -0.09
C VAL A 39 -2.58 3.85 0.75
N VAL A 40 -2.53 5.12 0.37
CA VAL A 40 -3.29 6.19 1.02
C VAL A 40 -4.07 6.94 -0.05
N TYR A 41 -5.36 7.13 0.18
CA TYR A 41 -6.22 7.81 -0.79
C TYR A 41 -7.43 8.46 -0.13
N PHE A 42 -7.94 9.53 -0.74
CA PHE A 42 -9.23 10.09 -0.34
C PHE A 42 -10.35 9.19 -0.88
N GLU A 43 -11.32 8.89 -0.03
CA GLU A 43 -12.48 8.09 -0.47
C GLU A 43 -13.37 8.85 -1.44
N ASN A 44 -13.54 10.15 -1.22
CA ASN A 44 -14.34 11.02 -2.07
C ASN A 44 -13.52 12.22 -2.50
N PRO A 45 -12.64 12.09 -3.52
CA PRO A 45 -11.74 13.18 -3.88
C PRO A 45 -12.42 14.40 -4.50
N ARG A 46 -13.69 14.30 -4.86
CA ARG A 46 -14.43 15.37 -5.53
C ARG A 46 -15.32 16.21 -4.62
N ASP A 47 -15.56 15.77 -3.38
CA ASP A 47 -16.39 16.52 -2.44
C ASP A 47 -15.55 17.16 -1.34
N ASP A 48 -16.20 17.80 -0.38
CA ASP A 48 -15.54 18.49 0.72
C ASP A 48 -15.19 17.55 1.87
N SER A 49 -15.45 16.26 1.73
CA SER A 49 -15.12 15.27 2.74
C SER A 49 -13.61 15.05 2.82
N LEU A 50 -13.10 14.96 4.03
CA LEU A 50 -11.69 14.63 4.27
C LEU A 50 -11.50 13.15 4.58
N ASP A 51 -12.51 12.33 4.39
CA ASP A 51 -12.42 10.89 4.62
C ASP A 51 -11.34 10.31 3.73
N PHE A 52 -10.38 9.65 4.34
CA PHE A 52 -9.30 8.95 3.62
C PHE A 52 -9.11 7.57 4.18
N ALA A 53 -8.48 6.72 3.41
CA ALA A 53 -8.21 5.35 3.80
C ALA A 53 -6.73 5.03 3.69
N ILE A 54 -6.25 4.18 4.59
CA ILE A 54 -4.90 3.64 4.55
C ILE A 54 -5.03 2.13 4.43
N GLU A 55 -4.42 1.56 3.39
CA GLU A 55 -4.34 0.11 3.20
C GLU A 55 -2.95 -0.35 3.60
N ASN A 56 -2.90 -1.28 4.54
CA ASN A 56 -1.64 -1.81 5.03
C ASN A 56 -1.26 -3.08 4.27
N HIS A 57 -0.33 -2.97 3.35
CA HIS A 57 0.27 -4.09 2.63
C HIS A 57 1.72 -4.33 3.05
N GLU A 58 2.05 -3.97 4.29
CA GLU A 58 3.42 -4.08 4.81
C GLU A 58 3.76 -5.50 5.32
N GLY A 59 2.78 -6.41 5.34
CA GLY A 59 2.98 -7.79 5.80
C GLY A 59 2.98 -7.96 7.31
N GLN A 60 2.78 -6.89 8.06
CA GLN A 60 2.70 -6.89 9.52
C GLN A 60 1.82 -5.74 10.00
N GLU A 61 1.40 -5.78 11.25
CA GLU A 61 0.71 -4.65 11.86
C GLU A 61 1.59 -3.41 11.80
N ALA A 62 1.02 -2.29 11.36
CA ALA A 62 1.75 -1.05 11.16
C ALA A 62 1.08 0.09 11.92
N LYS A 63 1.91 0.94 12.51
CA LYS A 63 1.49 2.14 13.20
C LYS A 63 1.80 3.34 12.31
N TYR A 64 0.76 4.03 11.88
CA TYR A 64 0.88 5.20 11.01
C TYR A 64 0.64 6.48 11.81
N ASN A 65 1.51 7.45 11.60
CA ASN A 65 1.29 8.81 12.11
C ASN A 65 0.70 9.64 10.98
N TYR A 66 -0.39 10.34 11.23
CA TYR A 66 -0.96 11.22 10.24
C TYR A 66 -1.19 12.62 10.78
N ASN A 67 -0.91 13.59 9.94
CA ASN A 67 -1.06 15.01 10.23
C ASN A 67 -1.96 15.63 9.17
N VAL A 68 -2.92 16.42 9.57
CA VAL A 68 -3.80 17.12 8.64
C VAL A 68 -3.49 18.61 8.67
N PHE A 69 -3.12 19.14 7.52
CA PHE A 69 -2.80 20.56 7.35
C PHE A 69 -3.88 21.22 6.50
N VAL A 70 -4.37 22.35 6.94
CA VAL A 70 -5.35 23.15 6.22
C VAL A 70 -4.79 24.55 6.02
N GLY A 71 -4.57 24.95 4.76
CA GLY A 71 -3.98 26.24 4.46
C GLY A 71 -2.58 26.43 5.04
N GLY A 72 -1.85 25.33 5.28
CA GLY A 72 -0.52 25.37 5.88
C GLY A 72 -0.50 25.22 7.40
N ASP A 73 -1.66 25.23 8.05
CA ASP A 73 -1.75 25.07 9.51
C ASP A 73 -2.04 23.62 9.88
N GLU A 74 -1.24 23.06 10.77
CA GLU A 74 -1.46 21.70 11.28
C GLU A 74 -2.63 21.73 12.28
N LEU A 75 -3.70 21.01 11.95
CA LEU A 75 -4.89 20.95 12.78
C LEU A 75 -5.05 19.62 13.51
N ILE A 76 -4.50 18.54 12.95
CA ILE A 76 -4.61 17.21 13.52
C ILE A 76 -3.25 16.52 13.44
N ASP A 77 -2.85 15.91 14.56
CA ASP A 77 -1.68 15.06 14.67
C ASP A 77 -2.10 13.82 15.47
N SER A 78 -2.13 12.67 14.83
CA SER A 78 -2.65 11.46 15.46
C SER A 78 -1.95 10.20 14.92
N GLU A 79 -2.22 9.08 15.59
CA GLU A 79 -1.68 7.77 15.21
C GLU A 79 -2.82 6.78 15.00
N VAL A 80 -2.60 5.81 14.10
CA VAL A 80 -3.52 4.71 13.89
C VAL A 80 -2.73 3.42 13.68
N GLU A 81 -3.20 2.33 14.31
CA GLU A 81 -2.64 1.00 14.10
C GLU A 81 -3.54 0.22 13.15
N ILE A 82 -2.95 -0.33 12.10
CA ILE A 82 -3.67 -1.09 11.08
C ILE A 82 -3.04 -2.47 10.97
N LYS A 83 -3.87 -3.50 11.06
CA LYS A 83 -3.40 -4.88 10.94
C LYS A 83 -2.95 -5.18 9.51
N ALA A 84 -2.06 -6.15 9.37
CA ALA A 84 -1.59 -6.58 8.05
C ALA A 84 -2.76 -6.96 7.14
N GLY A 85 -2.76 -6.42 5.92
CA GLY A 85 -3.80 -6.67 4.93
C GLY A 85 -5.12 -5.94 5.17
N ALA A 86 -5.22 -5.15 6.23
CA ALA A 86 -6.45 -4.41 6.57
C ALA A 86 -6.44 -3.01 5.95
N THR A 87 -7.64 -2.48 5.77
CA THR A 87 -7.85 -1.10 5.34
C THR A 87 -8.57 -0.36 6.46
N GLN A 88 -8.05 0.78 6.85
CA GLN A 88 -8.67 1.63 7.87
C GLN A 88 -9.13 2.93 7.25
N LYS A 89 -10.42 3.22 7.43
CA LYS A 89 -11.00 4.49 7.05
C LYS A 89 -10.82 5.49 8.19
N ILE A 90 -10.39 6.70 7.87
CA ILE A 90 -10.18 7.77 8.84
C ILE A 90 -11.03 8.96 8.40
N SER A 91 -11.81 9.50 9.34
CA SER A 91 -12.70 10.64 9.07
C SER A 91 -12.31 11.82 9.96
N PRO A 92 -11.37 12.66 9.51
CA PRO A 92 -11.00 13.85 10.29
C PRO A 92 -12.18 14.80 10.45
N VAL A 93 -12.35 15.34 11.65
CA VAL A 93 -13.43 16.28 11.95
C VAL A 93 -12.86 17.68 12.01
N ILE A 94 -13.10 18.46 10.95
CA ILE A 94 -12.66 19.85 10.85
C ILE A 94 -13.87 20.68 10.42
N SER A 95 -14.02 21.90 11.00
CA SER A 95 -15.15 22.75 10.67
C SER A 95 -15.14 23.14 9.19
N SER A 96 -16.30 23.20 8.58
CA SER A 96 -16.44 23.55 7.16
C SER A 96 -15.93 24.98 6.86
N GLU A 97 -15.99 25.86 7.83
CA GLU A 97 -15.47 27.22 7.69
C GLU A 97 -13.96 27.24 7.44
N ARG A 98 -13.22 26.34 8.10
CA ARG A 98 -11.77 26.22 7.92
C ARG A 98 -11.42 25.54 6.62
N LEU A 99 -12.25 24.62 6.14
CA LEU A 99 -11.99 23.87 4.91
C LEU A 99 -12.23 24.70 3.66
N SER A 100 -13.25 25.54 3.68
CA SER A 100 -13.66 26.29 2.50
C SER A 100 -12.54 27.22 2.00
N GLY A 101 -12.19 27.09 0.73
CA GLY A 101 -11.19 27.95 0.09
C GLY A 101 -9.75 27.59 0.40
N ASN A 102 -9.48 26.50 1.08
CA ASN A 102 -8.14 26.10 1.49
C ASN A 102 -7.65 24.83 0.78
N LYS A 103 -6.34 24.70 0.72
CA LYS A 103 -5.69 23.46 0.31
C LYS A 103 -5.52 22.55 1.52
N ILE A 104 -5.84 21.29 1.33
CA ILE A 104 -5.71 20.27 2.37
C ILE A 104 -4.54 19.37 2.03
N LEU A 105 -3.66 19.17 3.00
CA LEU A 105 -2.58 18.21 2.91
C LEU A 105 -2.74 17.20 4.05
N ILE A 106 -2.75 15.93 3.73
CA ILE A 106 -2.67 14.87 4.73
C ILE A 106 -1.32 14.18 4.55
N ASP A 107 -0.51 14.24 5.58
CA ASP A 107 0.83 13.68 5.62
C ASP A 107 0.80 12.44 6.49
N ILE A 108 1.10 11.28 5.92
CA ILE A 108 1.09 10.02 6.63
C ILE A 108 2.51 9.47 6.66
N ASN A 109 2.98 9.13 7.86
CA ASN A 109 4.34 8.62 8.06
C ASN A 109 4.30 7.22 8.62
N TYR A 110 5.09 6.33 8.02
CA TYR A 110 5.34 5.00 8.52
C TYR A 110 6.84 4.71 8.40
N LYS A 111 7.51 4.53 9.56
CA LYS A 111 8.97 4.38 9.63
C LYS A 111 9.65 5.53 8.86
N ASP A 112 10.45 5.20 7.85
CA ASP A 112 11.16 6.19 7.05
C ASP A 112 10.40 6.60 5.78
N THR A 113 9.16 6.14 5.62
CA THR A 113 8.36 6.42 4.43
C THR A 113 7.28 7.45 4.74
N GLU A 114 7.16 8.43 3.86
CA GLU A 114 6.18 9.50 3.97
C GLU A 114 5.23 9.45 2.77
N TYR A 115 3.93 9.52 3.05
CA TYR A 115 2.88 9.57 2.03
C TYR A 115 2.13 10.87 2.18
N LYS A 116 1.94 11.58 1.07
CA LYS A 116 1.21 12.86 1.07
C LYS A 116 0.05 12.78 0.09
N ILE A 117 -1.13 13.19 0.55
CA ILE A 117 -2.29 13.33 -0.31
C ILE A 117 -2.84 14.75 -0.19
N TYR A 118 -3.27 15.30 -1.30
CA TYR A 118 -3.69 16.69 -1.40
C TYR A 118 -5.12 16.79 -1.89
N LYS A 119 -5.83 17.75 -1.35
CA LYS A 119 -7.17 18.10 -1.81
C LYS A 119 -7.28 19.62 -1.86
N ASN A 120 -7.68 20.15 -3.00
CA ASN A 120 -7.80 21.60 -3.17
C ASN A 120 -9.28 21.97 -3.14
N LEU A 121 -9.69 22.69 -2.08
CA LEU A 121 -11.05 23.17 -1.90
C LEU A 121 -11.16 24.66 -2.26
N GLU A 122 -10.13 25.25 -2.85
CA GLU A 122 -10.20 26.61 -3.39
C GLU A 122 -11.22 26.66 -4.52
N LYS A 123 -12.10 27.66 -4.47
CA LYS A 123 -13.09 27.89 -5.52
C LYS A 123 -12.59 28.94 -6.51
#